data_0367ea2c62c00591ddc7812b705af9dc
#
_entry.id   0367ea2c62c00591ddc7812b705af9dc
#
_cell.length_a   1.000
_cell.length_b   1.000
_cell.length_c   1.000
_cell.angle_alpha   90.00
_cell.angle_beta   90.00
_cell.angle_gamma   90.00
#
_symmetry.space_group_name_H-M   'P 1'
#
loop_
_entity.id
_entity.type
_entity.pdbx_description
1 polymer ?
#
loop_
_entity_poly.entity_id
_entity_poly.type
_entity_poly.pdbx_seq_one_letter_code
_entity_poly.pdbx_strand_id
1 'polypeptide(L)' 'MSAHAALNFDSLPDSAFVRQKQIVPTVVPISPATLWRMVKAGTFPKPTSLGPNTTAWQVGAVREWLRARR' A
#
# COMPACT_ATOMS: atom_id res chain seq x y z
N MET A 1 -7.28 -4.84 -21.69
CA MET A 1 -7.15 -4.65 -21.21
C MET A 1 -7.35 -4.36 -20.33
N SER A 2 -7.62 -4.16 -20.17
CA SER A 2 -7.91 -3.64 -19.30
C SER A 2 -8.04 -3.96 -17.93
N ALA A 3 -8.17 -5.02 -17.38
CA ALA A 3 -8.11 -5.37 -16.01
C ALA A 3 -6.91 -4.74 -15.32
N HIS A 4 -5.88 -4.57 -16.08
CA HIS A 4 -4.65 -3.96 -15.53
C HIS A 4 -4.85 -2.51 -15.15
N ALA A 5 -5.66 -1.82 -15.91
CA ALA A 5 -5.92 -0.41 -15.61
C ALA A 5 -6.58 -0.26 -14.24
N ALA A 6 -7.41 -1.23 -13.87
CA ALA A 6 -8.09 -1.19 -12.58
C ALA A 6 -7.15 -1.29 -11.39
N LEU A 7 -5.93 -1.78 -11.62
CA LEU A 7 -4.93 -1.94 -10.56
C LEU A 7 -3.91 -0.82 -10.55
N ASN A 8 -4.12 0.22 -11.35
CA ASN A 8 -3.20 1.34 -11.41
C ASN A 8 -3.35 2.17 -10.15
N PHE A 9 -2.31 2.12 -9.31
CA PHE A 9 -2.30 2.84 -8.04
C PHE A 9 -2.56 4.34 -8.23
N ASP A 10 -1.97 4.91 -9.29
CA ASP A 10 -2.07 6.35 -9.52
C ASP A 10 -3.48 6.82 -9.81
N SER A 11 -4.34 5.95 -10.30
CA SER A 11 -5.70 6.34 -10.64
C SER A 11 -6.70 6.10 -9.50
N LEU A 12 -6.25 5.55 -8.37
CA LEU A 12 -7.12 5.28 -7.25
C LEU A 12 -7.29 6.53 -6.38
N PRO A 13 -8.51 6.74 -5.84
CA PRO A 13 -8.70 7.85 -4.90
C PRO A 13 -8.02 7.55 -3.56
N ASP A 14 -7.73 8.60 -2.81
CA ASP A 14 -7.08 8.44 -1.51
C ASP A 14 -7.87 7.58 -0.54
N SER A 15 -9.19 7.54 -0.70
CA SER A 15 -10.05 6.76 0.18
C SER A 15 -10.09 5.28 -0.14
N ALA A 16 -9.53 4.87 -1.29
CA ALA A 16 -9.50 3.47 -1.66
C ALA A 16 -8.50 2.70 -0.80
N PHE A 17 -8.68 1.38 -0.75
CA PHE A 17 -7.77 0.51 -0.03
C PHE A 17 -7.04 -0.40 -1.01
N VAL A 18 -5.78 -0.68 -0.70
CA VAL A 18 -4.97 -1.60 -1.49
C VAL A 18 -4.37 -2.66 -0.58
N ARG A 19 -4.21 -3.84 -1.12
CA ARG A 19 -3.62 -4.95 -0.40
C ARG A 19 -2.10 -4.94 -0.61
N GLN A 20 -1.40 -5.72 0.21
CA GLN A 20 0.05 -5.82 0.14
C GLN A 20 0.55 -6.07 -1.27
N LYS A 21 -0.09 -6.98 -2.00
CA LYS A 21 0.35 -7.33 -3.35
C LYS A 21 0.32 -6.15 -4.31
N GLN A 22 -0.52 -5.18 -4.04
CA GLN A 22 -0.66 -4.02 -4.91
C GLN A 22 0.36 -2.94 -4.57
N ILE A 23 0.98 -3.05 -3.41
CA ILE A 23 1.97 -2.08 -2.94
C ILE A 23 3.39 -2.54 -3.26
N VAL A 24 3.71 -3.77 -2.93
CA VAL A 24 5.05 -4.29 -3.13
C VAL A 24 5.04 -5.42 -4.13
N PRO A 25 6.00 -5.49 -5.00
CA PRO A 25 7.14 -4.58 -5.16
C PRO A 25 6.86 -3.44 -6.16
N THR A 26 5.62 -3.30 -6.63
CA THR A 26 5.30 -2.40 -7.74
C THR A 26 5.38 -0.93 -7.37
N VAL A 27 4.65 -0.55 -6.32
CA VAL A 27 4.61 0.86 -5.89
C VAL A 27 5.84 1.18 -5.03
N VAL A 28 6.15 0.28 -4.12
CA VAL A 28 7.33 0.41 -3.26
C VAL A 28 8.21 -0.81 -3.53
N PRO A 29 9.38 -0.62 -4.13
CA PRO A 29 10.21 -1.73 -4.58
C PRO A 29 11.00 -2.40 -3.45
N ILE A 30 10.28 -2.99 -2.52
CA ILE A 30 10.87 -3.72 -1.41
C ILE A 30 10.15 -5.07 -1.27
N SER A 31 10.72 -5.96 -0.48
CA SER A 31 10.10 -7.27 -0.25
C SER A 31 8.98 -7.14 0.78
N PRO A 32 8.03 -8.09 0.77
CA PRO A 32 7.00 -8.11 1.81
C PRO A 32 7.57 -8.16 3.23
N ALA A 33 8.65 -8.91 3.42
CA ALA A 33 9.27 -8.99 4.74
C ALA A 33 9.78 -7.63 5.19
N THR A 34 10.39 -6.89 4.27
CA THR A 34 10.88 -5.55 4.58
C THR A 34 9.72 -4.62 4.91
N LEU A 35 8.64 -4.72 4.13
CA LEU A 35 7.45 -3.89 4.37
C LEU A 35 6.94 -4.08 5.80
N TRP A 36 6.76 -5.34 6.23
CA TRP A 36 6.23 -5.61 7.55
C TRP A 36 7.18 -5.21 8.66
N ARG A 37 8.48 -5.30 8.39
CA ARG A 37 9.47 -4.82 9.34
C ARG A 37 9.35 -3.32 9.55
N MET A 38 9.12 -2.58 8.45
CA MET A 38 8.94 -1.13 8.52
C MET A 38 7.64 -0.75 9.20
N VAL A 39 6.57 -1.51 8.99
CA VAL A 39 5.31 -1.29 9.68
C VAL A 39 5.53 -1.43 11.19
N LYS A 40 6.23 -2.48 11.58
CA LYS A 40 6.50 -2.73 12.99
C LYS A 40 7.39 -1.65 13.60
N ALA A 41 8.34 -1.14 12.83
CA ALA A 41 9.24 -0.10 13.30
C ALA A 41 8.60 1.29 13.30
N GLY A 42 7.43 1.42 12.70
CA GLY A 42 6.75 2.71 12.64
C GLY A 42 7.20 3.59 11.50
N THR A 43 7.96 3.06 10.55
CA THR A 43 8.47 3.83 9.42
C THR A 43 7.62 3.69 8.16
N PHE A 44 6.57 2.88 8.23
CA PHE A 44 5.60 2.75 7.15
C PHE A 44 4.21 2.76 7.79
N PRO A 45 3.19 3.31 7.12
CA PRO A 45 1.84 3.38 7.70
C PRO A 45 1.32 2.01 8.12
N LYS A 46 0.59 1.97 9.23
CA LYS A 46 -0.02 0.73 9.68
C LYS A 46 -1.22 0.39 8.82
N PRO A 47 -1.40 -0.89 8.51
CA PRO A 47 -2.57 -1.29 7.74
C PRO A 47 -3.85 -1.22 8.58
N THR A 48 -4.97 -1.17 7.88
CA THR A 48 -6.29 -1.23 8.50
C THR A 48 -6.82 -2.65 8.35
N SER A 49 -7.40 -3.17 9.41
CA SER A 49 -8.04 -4.49 9.35
C SER A 49 -9.45 -4.31 8.80
N LEU A 50 -9.73 -4.94 7.67
CA LEU A 50 -11.04 -4.88 7.04
C LEU A 50 -11.90 -6.09 7.39
N GLY A 51 -11.33 -7.07 8.05
CA GLY A 51 -12.02 -8.29 8.43
C GLY A 51 -11.01 -9.36 8.78
N PRO A 52 -11.48 -10.58 9.06
CA PRO A 52 -10.57 -11.68 9.39
C PRO A 52 -9.56 -11.90 8.25
N ASN A 53 -8.29 -11.89 8.60
CA ASN A 53 -7.21 -12.11 7.64
C ASN A 53 -7.21 -11.14 6.46
N THR A 54 -7.84 -9.98 6.63
CA THR A 54 -7.91 -8.99 5.57
C THR A 54 -7.36 -7.68 6.07
N THR A 55 -6.14 -7.36 5.67
CA THR A 55 -5.52 -6.08 5.98
C THR A 55 -5.23 -5.34 4.69
N ALA A 56 -5.36 -4.03 4.74
CA ALA A 56 -5.14 -3.19 3.58
C ALA A 56 -4.67 -1.83 4.05
N TRP A 57 -4.09 -1.08 3.12
CA TRP A 57 -3.64 0.28 3.39
C TRP A 57 -4.50 1.24 2.60
N GLN A 58 -4.84 2.36 3.19
CA GLN A 58 -5.52 3.41 2.47
C GLN A 58 -4.54 4.05 1.51
N VAL A 59 -4.98 4.27 0.29
CA VAL A 59 -4.11 4.82 -0.77
C VAL A 59 -3.52 6.15 -0.34
N GLY A 60 -4.32 7.00 0.31
CA GLY A 60 -3.85 8.30 0.76
C GLY A 60 -2.68 8.20 1.73
N ALA A 61 -2.71 7.22 2.63
CA ALA A 61 -1.64 7.03 3.59
C ALA A 61 -0.34 6.61 2.89
N VAL A 62 -0.47 5.73 1.90
CA VAL A 62 0.70 5.29 1.13
C VAL A 62 1.27 6.46 0.32
N ARG A 63 0.40 7.26 -0.27
CA ARG A 63 0.84 8.44 -1.03
C ARG A 63 1.57 9.44 -0.15
N GLU A 64 1.07 9.67 1.06
CA GLU A 64 1.74 10.56 2.00
C GLU A 64 3.14 10.06 2.32
N TRP A 65 3.26 8.76 2.56
CA TRP A 65 4.55 8.16 2.83
C TRP A 65 5.50 8.32 1.65
N LEU A 66 5.00 8.09 0.44
CA LEU A 66 5.81 8.25 -0.76
C LEU A 66 6.26 9.69 -0.94
N ARG A 67 5.36 10.63 -0.69
CA ARG A 67 5.65 12.05 -0.83
C ARG A 67 6.76 12.48 0.10
N ALA A 68 6.78 11.94 1.29
CA ALA A 68 7.78 12.28 2.28
C ALA A 68 9.18 11.74 1.94
N ARG A 69 9.25 10.83 0.98
CA ARG A 69 10.51 10.21 0.58
C ARG A 69 11.18 10.87 -0.62
N ARG A 70 10.57 11.85 -1.18
CA ARG A 70 11.08 12.50 -2.39
C ARG A 70 12.22 13.43 -2.11
#